data_f31dfb8698c95462ea2919ec3d91f0e4
#
_entry.id   f31dfb8698c95462ea2919ec3d91f0e4
#
_cell.length_a   1.000
_cell.length_b   1.000
_cell.length_c   1.000
_cell.angle_alpha   90.00
_cell.angle_beta   90.00
_cell.angle_gamma   90.00
#
_symmetry.space_group_name_H-M   'P 1'
#
loop_
_entity.id
_entity.type
_entity.pdbx_description
1 polymer ?
#
loop_
_entity_poly.entity_id
_entity_poly.type
_entity_poly.pdbx_seq_one_letter_code
_entity_poly.pdbx_strand_id
1 'polypeptide(L)'
;MKKANLKSKNYRKMKLAASLMMTSSLLLASSVSAFSDVQGQDAKLTEELQQKGIIQGITKDHFVPLGKLTGAQGIHMIVKALELKPKAEGALPPSGHTEWYADSLRIAEDNGIKLPKDFAPNSQLSREAFADLLMQAINVTGNYPTIKMFIEVADADQMNPDYANSIQTLLLMKIASLDEQGKFHPKQAITRIEAARLVHNAAEFVGKHKEAEQNVQDQVSFEVEKVNDQINKVVLTRAQQPNPGYGIRVAKVEFSGKTATVYYELQSPEPDMNYIQVITDTKAETFVSSEYQVEIKRLSE
;
A
#
# COMPACT_ATOMS: atom_id res chain seq x y z
N MET A 1 -8.45 -56.53 -71.86
CA MET A 1 -8.86 -57.63 -70.97
C MET A 1 -8.17 -57.46 -69.65
N LYS A 2 -8.86 -57.53 -68.59
CA LYS A 2 -8.64 -57.67 -67.15
C LYS A 2 -9.10 -56.45 -66.38
N LYS A 3 -10.23 -56.68 -65.70
CA LYS A 3 -10.85 -55.84 -64.69
C LYS A 3 -9.97 -55.78 -63.44
N ALA A 4 -9.76 -54.63 -62.89
CA ALA A 4 -9.16 -54.44 -61.56
C ALA A 4 -10.18 -53.85 -60.60
N ASN A 5 -10.43 -54.60 -59.55
CA ASN A 5 -11.35 -54.31 -58.45
C ASN A 5 -10.88 -53.12 -57.60
N LEU A 6 -11.72 -52.11 -57.36
CA LEU A 6 -11.54 -51.13 -56.30
C LEU A 6 -11.97 -51.79 -55.00
N LYS A 7 -11.04 -51.96 -54.10
CA LYS A 7 -11.26 -52.19 -52.64
C LYS A 7 -11.36 -50.90 -51.91
N SER A 8 -12.52 -50.62 -51.32
CA SER A 8 -12.78 -49.56 -50.40
C SER A 8 -11.89 -49.71 -49.15
N LYS A 9 -11.10 -48.68 -48.81
CA LYS A 9 -10.40 -48.58 -47.54
C LYS A 9 -11.24 -47.79 -46.57
N ASN A 10 -11.72 -48.50 -45.55
CA ASN A 10 -12.33 -47.90 -44.33
C ASN A 10 -11.34 -47.01 -43.62
N TYR A 11 -11.61 -45.69 -43.53
CA TYR A 11 -10.93 -44.79 -42.66
C TYR A 11 -11.45 -45.00 -41.24
N ARG A 12 -10.67 -45.70 -40.40
CA ARG A 12 -10.81 -45.73 -38.95
C ARG A 12 -10.53 -44.34 -38.43
N LYS A 13 -11.54 -43.72 -37.81
CA LYS A 13 -11.41 -42.50 -37.02
C LYS A 13 -10.53 -42.80 -35.81
N MET A 14 -9.29 -42.38 -35.86
CA MET A 14 -8.38 -42.35 -34.74
C MET A 14 -8.73 -41.12 -33.90
N LYS A 15 -9.35 -41.34 -32.72
CA LYS A 15 -9.53 -40.33 -31.70
C LYS A 15 -8.15 -40.06 -31.07
N LEU A 16 -7.53 -38.93 -31.39
CA LEU A 16 -6.41 -38.41 -30.62
C LEU A 16 -6.96 -37.93 -29.26
N ALA A 17 -6.72 -38.70 -28.24
CA ALA A 17 -6.82 -38.23 -26.86
C ALA A 17 -5.65 -37.30 -26.60
N ALA A 18 -5.89 -35.99 -26.63
CA ALA A 18 -4.94 -35.01 -26.14
C ALA A 18 -4.88 -35.13 -24.61
N SER A 19 -3.84 -35.81 -24.13
CA SER A 19 -3.48 -35.84 -22.71
C SER A 19 -2.97 -34.46 -22.32
N LEU A 20 -3.82 -33.69 -21.63
CA LEU A 20 -3.45 -32.43 -20.99
C LEU A 20 -2.57 -32.77 -19.78
N MET A 21 -1.26 -32.79 -19.96
CA MET A 21 -0.32 -32.80 -18.86
C MET A 21 -0.44 -31.43 -18.13
N MET A 22 -1.23 -31.41 -17.07
CA MET A 22 -1.12 -30.40 -16.02
C MET A 22 0.25 -30.57 -15.38
N THR A 23 1.22 -29.78 -15.83
CA THR A 23 2.42 -29.51 -15.04
C THR A 23 1.98 -28.68 -13.83
N SER A 24 1.66 -29.37 -12.73
CA SER A 24 1.57 -28.74 -11.43
C SER A 24 2.97 -28.21 -11.11
N SER A 25 3.18 -26.90 -11.36
CA SER A 25 4.29 -26.17 -10.79
C SER A 25 4.11 -26.26 -9.27
N LEU A 26 4.84 -27.18 -8.62
CA LEU A 26 5.07 -27.11 -7.19
C LEU A 26 5.79 -25.77 -6.96
N LEU A 27 5.03 -24.75 -6.62
CA LEU A 27 5.57 -23.60 -5.90
C LEU A 27 6.15 -24.19 -4.62
N LEU A 28 7.47 -24.38 -4.60
CA LEU A 28 8.22 -24.56 -3.37
C LEU A 28 8.00 -23.28 -2.59
N ALA A 29 6.91 -23.24 -1.79
CA ALA A 29 6.78 -22.29 -0.72
C ALA A 29 8.01 -22.53 0.15
N SER A 30 9.03 -21.68 -0.03
CA SER A 30 10.14 -21.60 0.91
C SER A 30 9.49 -21.34 2.26
N SER A 31 9.44 -22.35 3.12
CA SER A 31 9.03 -22.16 4.50
C SER A 31 10.00 -21.15 5.09
N VAL A 32 9.55 -19.90 5.18
CA VAL A 32 10.28 -18.88 5.95
C VAL A 32 10.28 -19.41 7.37
N SER A 33 11.45 -19.79 7.85
CA SER A 33 11.60 -20.31 9.21
C SER A 33 11.39 -19.15 10.16
N ALA A 34 10.39 -19.25 11.03
CA ALA A 34 10.23 -18.30 12.12
C ALA A 34 11.54 -18.24 12.94
N PHE A 35 11.93 -17.05 13.39
CA PHE A 35 13.13 -16.88 14.20
C PHE A 35 12.96 -17.62 15.54
N SER A 36 13.92 -18.46 15.88
CA SER A 36 13.86 -19.31 17.08
C SER A 36 13.94 -18.54 18.39
N ASP A 37 14.48 -17.34 18.35
CA ASP A 37 14.67 -16.43 19.49
C ASP A 37 13.56 -15.39 19.66
N VAL A 38 12.46 -15.50 18.88
CA VAL A 38 11.28 -14.64 19.00
C VAL A 38 10.05 -15.49 19.28
N GLN A 39 9.24 -15.08 20.27
CA GLN A 39 8.08 -15.86 20.73
C GLN A 39 6.81 -15.00 20.78
N GLY A 40 5.66 -15.67 20.92
CA GLY A 40 4.36 -15.03 21.11
C GLY A 40 3.92 -14.20 19.90
N GLN A 41 3.36 -13.02 20.16
CA GLN A 41 2.88 -12.14 19.11
C GLN A 41 4.00 -11.61 18.20
N ASP A 42 5.20 -11.42 18.76
CA ASP A 42 6.34 -10.95 18.00
C ASP A 42 6.84 -11.97 16.97
N ALA A 43 6.65 -13.27 17.22
CA ALA A 43 7.03 -14.31 16.26
C ALA A 43 6.25 -14.14 14.95
N LYS A 44 4.93 -13.97 15.03
CA LYS A 44 4.07 -13.75 13.85
C LYS A 44 4.43 -12.45 13.14
N LEU A 45 4.59 -11.36 13.89
CA LEU A 45 4.97 -10.05 13.36
C LEU A 45 6.31 -10.10 12.62
N THR A 46 7.32 -10.73 13.22
CA THR A 46 8.64 -10.84 12.58
C THR A 46 8.63 -11.76 11.36
N GLU A 47 7.82 -12.83 11.38
CA GLU A 47 7.62 -13.68 10.21
C GLU A 47 7.00 -12.89 9.04
N GLU A 48 5.95 -12.12 9.27
CA GLU A 48 5.30 -11.28 8.25
C GLU A 48 6.28 -10.24 7.67
N LEU A 49 7.04 -9.56 8.52
CA LEU A 49 8.03 -8.58 8.08
C LEU A 49 9.19 -9.21 7.32
N GLN A 50 9.60 -10.43 7.69
CA GLN A 50 10.63 -11.19 6.99
C GLN A 50 10.15 -11.62 5.61
N GLN A 51 8.91 -12.14 5.50
CA GLN A 51 8.29 -12.52 4.22
C GLN A 51 8.20 -11.35 3.26
N LYS A 52 7.91 -10.14 3.77
CA LYS A 52 7.90 -8.89 3.00
C LYS A 52 9.29 -8.31 2.72
N GLY A 53 10.37 -8.95 3.21
CA GLY A 53 11.74 -8.45 3.05
C GLY A 53 12.05 -7.14 3.78
N ILE A 54 11.25 -6.79 4.81
CA ILE A 54 11.42 -5.57 5.59
C ILE A 54 12.50 -5.78 6.66
N ILE A 55 12.56 -6.98 7.23
CA ILE A 55 13.59 -7.36 8.19
C ILE A 55 14.32 -8.61 7.76
N GLN A 56 15.53 -8.77 8.28
CA GLN A 56 16.33 -9.99 8.13
C GLN A 56 16.88 -10.41 9.50
N GLY A 57 17.09 -11.71 9.69
CA GLY A 57 17.82 -12.24 10.83
C GLY A 57 19.31 -11.83 10.77
N ILE A 58 19.96 -11.86 11.94
CA ILE A 58 21.43 -11.79 12.00
C ILE A 58 22.03 -13.10 11.49
N THR A 59 21.34 -14.22 11.73
CA THR A 59 21.55 -15.50 11.08
C THR A 59 20.25 -15.97 10.43
N LYS A 60 20.26 -17.15 9.82
CA LYS A 60 19.07 -17.72 9.17
C LYS A 60 17.89 -17.89 10.14
N ASP A 61 18.16 -18.18 11.39
CA ASP A 61 17.17 -18.56 12.43
C ASP A 61 17.16 -17.68 13.68
N HIS A 62 18.01 -16.61 13.73
CA HIS A 62 18.10 -15.69 14.85
C HIS A 62 17.87 -14.25 14.42
N PHE A 63 16.90 -13.60 15.04
CA PHE A 63 16.57 -12.19 14.85
C PHE A 63 17.36 -11.26 15.76
N VAL A 64 17.69 -11.73 16.97
CA VAL A 64 18.30 -10.95 18.07
C VAL A 64 17.40 -9.76 18.48
N PRO A 65 16.20 -10.02 19.04
CA PRO A 65 15.16 -9.01 19.26
C PRO A 65 15.59 -7.83 20.12
N LEU A 66 16.42 -8.07 21.14
CA LEU A 66 16.94 -7.03 22.04
C LEU A 66 18.22 -6.34 21.52
N GLY A 67 18.76 -6.77 20.40
CA GLY A 67 19.88 -6.12 19.72
C GLY A 67 19.55 -4.68 19.38
N LYS A 68 20.53 -3.79 19.49
CA LYS A 68 20.34 -2.36 19.16
C LYS A 68 20.39 -2.14 17.66
N LEU A 69 19.52 -1.26 17.18
CA LEU A 69 19.39 -0.95 15.76
C LEU A 69 20.39 0.16 15.38
N THR A 70 21.04 0.01 14.22
CA THR A 70 21.86 1.09 13.65
C THR A 70 21.00 2.05 12.80
N GLY A 71 21.53 3.25 12.54
CA GLY A 71 20.86 4.24 11.69
C GLY A 71 20.51 3.69 10.31
N ALA A 72 21.45 3.01 9.67
CA ALA A 72 21.25 2.38 8.36
C ALA A 72 20.14 1.31 8.37
N GLN A 73 20.13 0.45 9.40
CA GLN A 73 19.09 -0.55 9.57
C GLN A 73 17.72 0.09 9.79
N GLY A 74 17.65 1.16 10.60
CA GLY A 74 16.41 1.89 10.86
C GLY A 74 15.81 2.49 9.59
N ILE A 75 16.61 3.22 8.81
CA ILE A 75 16.17 3.80 7.54
C ILE A 75 15.72 2.72 6.56
N HIS A 76 16.50 1.65 6.44
CA HIS A 76 16.15 0.54 5.55
C HIS A 76 14.79 -0.08 5.90
N MET A 77 14.55 -0.34 7.19
CA MET A 77 13.26 -0.88 7.66
C MET A 77 12.10 0.07 7.35
N ILE A 78 12.26 1.38 7.59
CA ILE A 78 11.24 2.40 7.32
C ILE A 78 10.91 2.46 5.82
N VAL A 79 11.93 2.59 4.97
CA VAL A 79 11.77 2.69 3.51
C VAL A 79 11.07 1.45 2.95
N LYS A 80 11.46 0.26 3.42
CA LYS A 80 10.85 -1.00 2.98
C LYS A 80 9.42 -1.17 3.49
N ALA A 81 9.16 -0.87 4.76
CA ALA A 81 7.84 -1.05 5.37
C ALA A 81 6.77 -0.13 4.77
N LEU A 82 7.14 1.09 4.41
CA LEU A 82 6.24 2.08 3.80
C LEU A 82 6.33 2.10 2.27
N GLU A 83 7.08 1.17 1.67
CA GLU A 83 7.24 1.00 0.22
C GLU A 83 7.65 2.29 -0.50
N LEU A 84 8.47 3.12 0.17
CA LEU A 84 8.90 4.39 -0.40
C LEU A 84 9.71 4.16 -1.69
N LYS A 85 9.45 5.00 -2.69
CA LYS A 85 10.10 4.97 -4.00
C LYS A 85 10.82 6.29 -4.24
N PRO A 86 11.82 6.33 -5.13
CA PRO A 86 12.36 7.60 -5.62
C PRO A 86 11.24 8.44 -6.23
N LYS A 87 11.24 9.76 -6.01
CA LYS A 87 10.22 10.67 -6.57
C LYS A 87 10.28 10.79 -8.09
N ALA A 88 11.46 10.68 -8.68
CA ALA A 88 11.63 10.74 -10.13
C ALA A 88 11.98 9.34 -10.66
N GLU A 89 11.22 8.83 -11.63
CA GLU A 89 11.56 7.60 -12.35
C GLU A 89 12.90 7.77 -13.06
N GLY A 90 13.85 6.90 -12.74
CA GLY A 90 15.19 6.87 -13.35
C GLY A 90 16.20 7.90 -12.84
N ALA A 91 15.86 8.69 -11.84
CA ALA A 91 16.65 9.86 -11.44
C ALA A 91 17.67 9.64 -10.32
N LEU A 92 17.75 8.45 -9.74
CA LEU A 92 18.87 8.20 -8.82
C LEU A 92 20.08 7.72 -9.61
N PRO A 93 21.11 8.57 -9.84
CA PRO A 93 22.36 8.08 -10.42
C PRO A 93 22.87 6.93 -9.54
N PRO A 94 23.58 5.94 -10.12
CA PRO A 94 24.21 4.90 -9.32
C PRO A 94 24.98 5.57 -8.18
N SER A 95 24.63 5.24 -6.92
CA SER A 95 25.46 5.70 -5.82
C SER A 95 26.85 5.17 -6.06
N GLY A 96 27.88 6.01 -6.01
CA GLY A 96 29.25 5.52 -5.95
C GLY A 96 29.51 4.73 -4.65
N HIS A 97 28.47 4.53 -3.85
CA HIS A 97 28.46 3.82 -2.58
C HIS A 97 28.02 2.37 -2.82
N THR A 98 28.83 1.44 -2.38
CA THR A 98 28.62 -0.01 -2.50
C THR A 98 27.92 -0.61 -1.28
N GLU A 99 27.65 0.23 -0.26
CA GLU A 99 27.01 -0.21 0.98
C GLU A 99 25.57 -0.64 0.73
N TRP A 100 25.16 -1.73 1.38
CA TRP A 100 23.84 -2.36 1.22
C TRP A 100 22.66 -1.44 1.55
N TYR A 101 22.90 -0.38 2.34
CA TYR A 101 21.87 0.59 2.77
C TYR A 101 21.83 1.87 1.90
N ALA A 102 22.77 2.04 0.98
CA ALA A 102 22.93 3.29 0.23
C ALA A 102 21.65 3.70 -0.51
N ASP A 103 20.97 2.75 -1.13
CA ASP A 103 19.71 3.02 -1.84
C ASP A 103 18.59 3.47 -0.88
N SER A 104 18.49 2.86 0.29
CA SER A 104 17.47 3.27 1.28
C SER A 104 17.72 4.67 1.81
N LEU A 105 18.96 5.07 2.06
CA LEU A 105 19.30 6.43 2.46
C LEU A 105 18.93 7.42 1.35
N ARG A 106 19.28 7.15 0.11
CA ARG A 106 18.94 8.01 -1.02
C ARG A 106 17.43 8.13 -1.23
N ILE A 107 16.69 7.04 -1.12
CA ILE A 107 15.22 7.09 -1.21
C ILE A 107 14.64 7.94 -0.09
N ALA A 108 15.15 7.83 1.14
CA ALA A 108 14.71 8.65 2.26
C ALA A 108 14.98 10.15 2.01
N GLU A 109 16.19 10.51 1.60
CA GLU A 109 16.59 11.88 1.28
C GLU A 109 15.79 12.46 0.10
N ASP A 110 15.61 11.69 -0.99
CA ASP A 110 14.82 12.09 -2.16
C ASP A 110 13.36 12.38 -1.80
N ASN A 111 12.83 11.66 -0.83
CA ASN A 111 11.49 11.90 -0.28
C ASN A 111 11.44 13.04 0.76
N GLY A 112 12.56 13.68 1.04
CA GLY A 112 12.65 14.82 1.94
C GLY A 112 12.69 14.45 3.42
N ILE A 113 12.99 13.18 3.75
CA ILE A 113 13.19 12.73 5.13
C ILE A 113 14.52 13.32 5.64
N LYS A 114 14.43 14.14 6.67
CA LYS A 114 15.58 14.82 7.25
C LYS A 114 16.23 13.92 8.30
N LEU A 115 17.47 13.52 8.03
CA LEU A 115 18.25 12.75 8.98
C LEU A 115 18.69 13.62 10.17
N PRO A 116 18.84 13.05 11.39
CA PRO A 116 19.43 13.75 12.51
C PRO A 116 20.80 14.36 12.15
N LYS A 117 21.16 15.50 12.75
CA LYS A 117 22.42 16.21 12.45
C LYS A 117 23.68 15.37 12.73
N ASP A 118 23.58 14.48 13.71
CA ASP A 118 24.62 13.54 14.14
C ASP A 118 24.41 12.13 13.58
N PHE A 119 23.58 12.00 12.55
CA PHE A 119 23.28 10.69 11.95
C PHE A 119 24.55 10.03 11.41
N ALA A 120 24.81 8.84 11.91
CA ALA A 120 25.86 7.97 11.38
C ALA A 120 25.26 6.60 11.07
N PRO A 121 25.41 6.07 9.83
CA PRO A 121 24.77 4.83 9.42
C PRO A 121 25.03 3.63 10.34
N ASN A 122 26.23 3.54 10.89
CA ASN A 122 26.67 2.44 11.73
C ASN A 122 26.52 2.70 13.24
N SER A 123 26.08 3.89 13.65
CA SER A 123 25.82 4.20 15.06
C SER A 123 24.43 3.78 15.48
N GLN A 124 24.27 3.51 16.79
CA GLN A 124 22.97 3.16 17.35
C GLN A 124 22.00 4.34 17.22
N LEU A 125 20.76 4.03 16.89
CA LEU A 125 19.68 5.01 16.73
C LEU A 125 18.86 5.08 18.03
N SER A 126 18.60 6.31 18.52
CA SER A 126 17.70 6.48 19.66
C SER A 126 16.25 6.23 19.28
N ARG A 127 15.43 5.86 20.27
CA ARG A 127 14.00 5.59 20.05
C ARG A 127 13.25 6.84 19.56
N GLU A 128 13.59 8.03 20.07
CA GLU A 128 13.00 9.28 19.60
C GLU A 128 13.40 9.63 18.17
N ALA A 129 14.67 9.44 17.81
CA ALA A 129 15.12 9.69 16.44
C ALA A 129 14.49 8.73 15.43
N PHE A 130 14.36 7.44 15.78
CA PHE A 130 13.63 6.47 14.96
C PHE A 130 12.16 6.86 14.80
N ALA A 131 11.49 7.29 15.88
CA ALA A 131 10.10 7.72 15.84
C ALA A 131 9.90 8.93 14.93
N ASP A 132 10.81 9.91 14.99
CA ASP A 132 10.74 11.08 14.12
C ASP A 132 10.94 10.71 12.64
N LEU A 133 11.94 9.89 12.32
CA LEU A 133 12.18 9.40 10.98
C LEU A 133 10.96 8.61 10.42
N LEU A 134 10.35 7.78 11.26
CA LEU A 134 9.14 7.03 10.89
C LEU A 134 7.96 7.96 10.62
N MET A 135 7.75 8.99 11.47
CA MET A 135 6.66 9.94 11.28
C MET A 135 6.84 10.77 10.01
N GLN A 136 8.07 11.23 9.71
CA GLN A 136 8.38 11.90 8.47
C GLN A 136 8.05 11.01 7.26
N ALA A 137 8.43 9.73 7.33
CA ALA A 137 8.17 8.76 6.27
C ALA A 137 6.65 8.48 6.08
N ILE A 138 5.88 8.41 7.17
CA ILE A 138 4.42 8.30 7.10
C ILE A 138 3.83 9.51 6.35
N ASN A 139 4.27 10.73 6.67
CA ASN A 139 3.81 11.95 6.00
C ASN A 139 4.12 11.98 4.49
N VAL A 140 5.13 11.25 4.03
CA VAL A 140 5.41 11.07 2.59
C VAL A 140 4.34 10.22 1.91
N THR A 141 3.75 9.27 2.61
CA THR A 141 2.77 8.32 2.03
C THR A 141 1.36 8.90 1.88
N GLY A 142 1.05 10.00 2.55
CA GLY A 142 -0.27 10.64 2.50
C GLY A 142 -0.47 11.67 3.60
N ASN A 143 -1.66 12.29 3.61
CA ASN A 143 -2.08 13.22 4.65
C ASN A 143 -3.02 12.50 5.64
N TYR A 144 -2.58 12.38 6.87
CA TYR A 144 -3.30 11.67 7.92
C TYR A 144 -3.71 12.66 9.03
N PRO A 145 -4.89 13.27 8.94
CA PRO A 145 -5.34 14.23 9.95
C PRO A 145 -5.50 13.56 11.32
N THR A 146 -4.95 14.20 12.34
CA THR A 146 -5.08 13.74 13.72
C THR A 146 -5.97 14.69 14.51
N ILE A 147 -6.63 14.14 15.54
CA ILE A 147 -7.39 14.96 16.50
C ILE A 147 -6.40 15.77 17.35
N LYS A 148 -6.80 16.99 17.72
CA LYS A 148 -6.03 17.81 18.66
C LYS A 148 -6.24 17.30 20.10
N MET A 149 -5.47 16.30 20.47
CA MET A 149 -5.43 15.72 21.80
C MET A 149 -3.97 15.58 22.25
N PHE A 150 -3.71 15.73 23.53
CA PHE A 150 -2.41 15.53 24.10
C PHE A 150 -2.39 14.27 24.95
N ILE A 151 -1.38 13.44 24.77
CA ILE A 151 -1.12 12.25 25.56
C ILE A 151 -0.01 12.60 26.55
N GLU A 152 -0.28 12.46 27.84
CA GLU A 152 0.73 12.67 28.87
C GLU A 152 1.81 11.58 28.79
N VAL A 153 3.07 12.00 28.78
CA VAL A 153 4.25 11.13 28.72
C VAL A 153 5.12 11.41 29.92
N ALA A 154 5.32 10.42 30.77
CA ALA A 154 5.96 10.57 32.07
C ALA A 154 7.43 11.03 32.01
N ASP A 155 8.12 10.79 30.91
CA ASP A 155 9.50 11.18 30.65
C ASP A 155 9.63 12.19 29.49
N ALA A 156 8.59 13.03 29.30
CA ALA A 156 8.56 14.04 28.24
C ALA A 156 9.70 15.07 28.36
N ASP A 157 10.16 15.33 29.57
CA ASP A 157 11.29 16.23 29.88
C ASP A 157 12.63 15.75 29.29
N GLN A 158 12.73 14.46 28.96
CA GLN A 158 13.89 13.87 28.33
C GLN A 158 13.84 13.91 26.79
N MET A 159 12.70 14.26 26.21
CA MET A 159 12.55 14.29 24.76
C MET A 159 13.33 15.47 24.14
N ASN A 160 13.84 15.24 22.93
CA ASN A 160 14.23 16.36 22.08
C ASN A 160 12.96 17.13 21.66
N PRO A 161 12.87 18.45 21.90
CA PRO A 161 11.72 19.25 21.51
C PRO A 161 11.37 19.13 20.01
N ASP A 162 12.35 18.95 19.14
CA ASP A 162 12.14 18.79 17.69
C ASP A 162 11.39 17.50 17.35
N TYR A 163 11.46 16.45 18.20
CA TYR A 163 10.83 15.14 17.98
C TYR A 163 9.52 14.95 18.75
N ALA A 164 9.21 15.85 19.68
CA ALA A 164 8.05 15.71 20.57
C ALA A 164 6.72 15.59 19.79
N ASN A 165 6.55 16.39 18.74
CA ASN A 165 5.34 16.34 17.91
C ASN A 165 5.21 15.01 17.16
N SER A 166 6.30 14.48 16.62
CA SER A 166 6.32 13.18 15.93
C SER A 166 5.93 12.06 16.88
N ILE A 167 6.46 12.06 18.10
CA ILE A 167 6.12 11.07 19.14
C ILE A 167 4.64 11.17 19.52
N GLN A 168 4.13 12.39 19.81
CA GLN A 168 2.73 12.59 20.14
C GLN A 168 1.81 12.09 19.02
N THR A 169 2.15 12.37 17.76
CA THR A 169 1.36 11.94 16.61
C THR A 169 1.36 10.42 16.48
N LEU A 170 2.50 9.75 16.62
CA LEU A 170 2.58 8.28 16.59
C LEU A 170 1.78 7.62 17.72
N LEU A 171 1.75 8.23 18.92
CA LEU A 171 0.94 7.76 20.03
C LEU A 171 -0.56 7.92 19.74
N LEU A 172 -0.99 9.06 19.18
CA LEU A 172 -2.37 9.31 18.76
C LEU A 172 -2.84 8.35 17.66
N MET A 173 -1.96 8.04 16.71
CA MET A 173 -2.21 7.06 15.65
C MET A 173 -2.14 5.61 16.16
N LYS A 174 -1.80 5.38 17.43
CA LYS A 174 -1.58 4.04 18.03
C LYS A 174 -0.49 3.22 17.32
N ILE A 175 0.42 3.89 16.63
CA ILE A 175 1.61 3.28 16.03
C ILE A 175 2.66 3.02 17.10
N ALA A 176 2.85 3.96 18.02
CA ALA A 176 3.66 3.82 19.21
C ALA A 176 2.81 3.68 20.47
N SER A 177 3.41 3.13 21.52
CA SER A 177 2.81 3.02 22.84
C SER A 177 3.81 3.40 23.92
N LEU A 178 3.28 3.82 25.08
CA LEU A 178 4.04 4.00 26.29
C LEU A 178 4.12 2.68 27.06
N ASP A 179 5.09 2.59 27.97
CA ASP A 179 5.16 1.46 28.91
C ASP A 179 4.10 1.57 30.02
N GLU A 180 4.08 0.61 30.96
CA GLU A 180 3.15 0.58 32.09
C GLU A 180 3.32 1.77 33.05
N GLN A 181 4.47 2.45 33.01
CA GLN A 181 4.76 3.65 33.78
C GLN A 181 4.49 4.95 32.99
N GLY A 182 3.91 4.85 31.81
CA GLY A 182 3.62 6.01 30.96
C GLY A 182 4.85 6.62 30.30
N LYS A 183 5.96 5.90 30.18
CA LYS A 183 7.22 6.38 29.58
C LYS A 183 7.37 5.96 28.14
N PHE A 184 8.01 6.83 27.35
CA PHE A 184 8.40 6.57 25.97
C PHE A 184 9.85 6.07 25.84
N HIS A 185 10.73 6.40 26.78
CA HIS A 185 12.17 6.12 26.78
C HIS A 185 12.92 6.74 25.59
N PRO A 186 12.84 8.07 25.37
CA PRO A 186 13.28 8.72 24.13
C PRO A 186 14.77 8.54 23.83
N LYS A 187 15.63 8.60 24.87
CA LYS A 187 17.09 8.54 24.72
C LYS A 187 17.66 7.13 24.65
N GLN A 188 16.86 6.11 24.93
CA GLN A 188 17.34 4.73 24.82
C GLN A 188 17.60 4.36 23.36
N ALA A 189 18.68 3.64 23.12
CA ALA A 189 18.89 3.03 21.81
C ALA A 189 17.75 2.03 21.51
N ILE A 190 17.06 2.21 20.39
CA ILE A 190 15.94 1.36 19.99
C ILE A 190 16.42 -0.05 19.71
N THR A 191 15.65 -1.04 20.16
CA THR A 191 15.91 -2.45 19.86
C THR A 191 15.30 -2.86 18.53
N ARG A 192 15.79 -3.95 17.96
CA ARG A 192 15.32 -4.50 16.70
C ARG A 192 13.84 -4.86 16.74
N ILE A 193 13.38 -5.44 17.85
CA ILE A 193 11.96 -5.80 18.00
C ILE A 193 11.06 -4.58 18.20
N GLU A 194 11.51 -3.56 18.93
CA GLU A 194 10.76 -2.31 19.07
C GLU A 194 10.59 -1.61 17.70
N ALA A 195 11.66 -1.52 16.92
CA ALA A 195 11.59 -0.97 15.57
C ALA A 195 10.68 -1.80 14.66
N ALA A 196 10.75 -3.13 14.74
CA ALA A 196 9.88 -4.03 13.98
C ALA A 196 8.40 -3.78 14.28
N ARG A 197 8.03 -3.64 15.57
CA ARG A 197 6.66 -3.31 15.96
C ARG A 197 6.21 -1.96 15.42
N LEU A 198 7.05 -0.93 15.52
CA LEU A 198 6.73 0.41 15.02
C LEU A 198 6.51 0.43 13.51
N VAL A 199 7.39 -0.18 12.72
CA VAL A 199 7.23 -0.20 11.25
C VAL A 199 6.06 -1.07 10.81
N HIS A 200 5.77 -2.17 11.51
CA HIS A 200 4.60 -2.99 11.25
C HIS A 200 3.31 -2.20 11.47
N ASN A 201 3.18 -1.54 12.63
CA ASN A 201 2.01 -0.74 12.96
C ASN A 201 1.83 0.43 11.98
N ALA A 202 2.94 1.05 11.56
CA ALA A 202 2.90 2.12 10.56
C ALA A 202 2.44 1.62 9.19
N ALA A 203 2.97 0.49 8.73
CA ALA A 203 2.56 -0.12 7.46
C ALA A 203 1.07 -0.52 7.48
N GLU A 204 0.58 -1.11 8.58
CA GLU A 204 -0.85 -1.40 8.74
C GLU A 204 -1.71 -0.13 8.75
N PHE A 205 -1.27 0.91 9.47
CA PHE A 205 -1.98 2.18 9.53
C PHE A 205 -2.11 2.81 8.13
N VAL A 206 -1.02 2.91 7.40
CA VAL A 206 -0.99 3.45 6.04
C VAL A 206 -1.82 2.59 5.08
N GLY A 207 -1.69 1.27 5.15
CA GLY A 207 -2.47 0.33 4.32
C GLY A 207 -3.97 0.48 4.53
N LYS A 208 -4.44 0.48 5.78
CA LYS A 208 -5.87 0.65 6.12
C LYS A 208 -6.43 1.99 5.63
N HIS A 209 -5.64 3.08 5.70
CA HIS A 209 -6.08 4.38 5.18
C HIS A 209 -6.17 4.40 3.65
N LYS A 210 -5.19 3.84 2.95
CA LYS A 210 -5.24 3.69 1.50
C LYS A 210 -6.42 2.85 1.03
N GLU A 211 -6.69 1.72 1.70
CA GLU A 211 -7.85 0.88 1.41
C GLU A 211 -9.16 1.63 1.67
N ALA A 212 -9.25 2.38 2.78
CA ALA A 212 -10.42 3.18 3.09
C ALA A 212 -10.65 4.29 2.04
N GLU A 213 -9.59 5.00 1.63
CA GLU A 213 -9.66 6.00 0.56
C GLU A 213 -10.07 5.37 -0.77
N GLN A 214 -9.52 4.21 -1.14
CA GLN A 214 -9.92 3.49 -2.34
C GLN A 214 -11.38 3.04 -2.28
N ASN A 215 -11.82 2.49 -1.17
CA ASN A 215 -13.22 2.07 -0.98
C ASN A 215 -14.20 3.25 -1.06
N VAL A 216 -13.85 4.41 -0.52
CA VAL A 216 -14.67 5.63 -0.65
C VAL A 216 -14.63 6.17 -2.09
N GLN A 217 -13.47 6.13 -2.73
CA GLN A 217 -13.29 6.59 -4.11
C GLN A 217 -14.01 5.71 -5.14
N ASP A 218 -14.17 4.42 -4.86
CA ASP A 218 -14.76 3.44 -5.79
C ASP A 218 -16.26 3.19 -5.57
N GLN A 219 -16.90 3.85 -4.59
CA GLN A 219 -18.34 3.77 -4.39
C GLN A 219 -19.10 4.59 -5.45
N VAL A 220 -19.15 4.04 -6.66
CA VAL A 220 -19.99 4.57 -7.71
C VAL A 220 -21.25 3.72 -7.82
N SER A 221 -22.39 4.33 -7.56
CA SER A 221 -23.70 3.77 -7.87
C SER A 221 -24.24 4.35 -9.18
N PHE A 222 -25.22 3.68 -9.78
CA PHE A 222 -25.93 4.24 -10.92
C PHE A 222 -27.44 3.99 -10.82
N GLU A 223 -28.17 4.90 -11.41
CA GLU A 223 -29.62 4.82 -11.58
C GLU A 223 -29.96 4.98 -13.06
N VAL A 224 -31.02 4.28 -13.50
CA VAL A 224 -31.53 4.38 -14.86
C VAL A 224 -32.91 5.00 -14.78
N GLU A 225 -33.04 6.24 -15.27
CA GLU A 225 -34.27 7.01 -15.31
C GLU A 225 -34.88 6.95 -16.71
N LYS A 226 -36.14 6.57 -16.84
CA LYS A 226 -36.84 6.60 -18.14
C LYS A 226 -37.10 8.05 -18.55
N VAL A 227 -36.55 8.47 -19.68
CA VAL A 227 -36.84 9.78 -20.30
C VAL A 227 -38.08 9.67 -21.20
N ASN A 228 -38.10 8.66 -22.05
CA ASN A 228 -39.25 8.31 -22.92
C ASN A 228 -39.18 6.82 -23.30
N ASP A 229 -40.03 6.38 -24.22
CA ASP A 229 -40.09 4.96 -24.62
C ASP A 229 -38.84 4.46 -25.36
N GLN A 230 -38.00 5.36 -25.86
CA GLN A 230 -36.80 5.03 -26.62
C GLN A 230 -35.48 5.34 -25.90
N ILE A 231 -35.50 6.20 -24.88
CA ILE A 231 -34.30 6.74 -24.24
C ILE A 231 -34.40 6.63 -22.72
N ASN A 232 -33.37 6.10 -22.12
CA ASN A 232 -33.07 6.14 -20.69
C ASN A 232 -31.91 7.10 -20.41
N LYS A 233 -32.00 7.83 -19.30
CA LYS A 233 -30.88 8.59 -18.70
C LYS A 233 -30.22 7.70 -17.66
N VAL A 234 -28.91 7.60 -17.74
CA VAL A 234 -28.09 6.89 -16.74
C VAL A 234 -27.37 7.94 -15.91
N VAL A 235 -27.61 7.94 -14.61
CA VAL A 235 -26.99 8.84 -13.65
C VAL A 235 -26.00 8.05 -12.80
N LEU A 236 -24.72 8.34 -12.91
CA LEU A 236 -23.68 7.80 -12.04
C LEU A 236 -23.51 8.74 -10.85
N THR A 237 -23.44 8.19 -9.65
CA THR A 237 -23.22 8.98 -8.44
C THR A 237 -21.98 8.44 -7.72
N ARG A 238 -21.00 9.32 -7.49
CA ARG A 238 -19.87 9.10 -6.59
C ARG A 238 -20.17 9.81 -5.28
N ALA A 239 -20.62 9.03 -4.29
CA ALA A 239 -21.15 9.55 -3.03
C ALA A 239 -20.03 9.88 -2.02
N GLN A 240 -20.37 10.75 -1.05
CA GLN A 240 -19.60 11.03 0.17
C GLN A 240 -18.14 11.41 -0.04
N GLN A 241 -17.85 12.16 -1.10
CA GLN A 241 -16.50 12.64 -1.34
C GLN A 241 -16.10 13.72 -0.31
N PRO A 242 -14.85 13.72 0.20
CA PRO A 242 -14.45 14.62 1.30
C PRO A 242 -14.45 16.10 0.93
N ASN A 243 -14.42 16.44 -0.36
CA ASN A 243 -14.51 17.79 -0.88
C ASN A 243 -14.93 17.80 -2.37
N PRO A 244 -15.34 18.92 -2.92
CA PRO A 244 -15.80 19.04 -4.33
C PRO A 244 -14.69 18.93 -5.38
N GLY A 245 -13.44 18.75 -5.00
CA GLY A 245 -12.34 18.48 -5.95
C GLY A 245 -12.37 17.06 -6.51
N TYR A 246 -13.10 16.14 -5.84
CA TYR A 246 -13.35 14.81 -6.39
C TYR A 246 -14.51 14.84 -7.37
N GLY A 247 -14.31 14.27 -8.54
CA GLY A 247 -15.30 14.24 -9.61
C GLY A 247 -15.52 12.84 -10.17
N ILE A 248 -16.54 12.73 -11.02
CA ILE A 248 -16.80 11.58 -11.87
C ILE A 248 -17.18 12.10 -13.26
N ARG A 249 -16.74 11.42 -14.32
CA ARG A 249 -17.17 11.69 -15.68
C ARG A 249 -17.42 10.42 -16.46
N VAL A 250 -18.37 10.47 -17.40
CA VAL A 250 -18.53 9.40 -18.39
C VAL A 250 -17.44 9.56 -19.45
N ALA A 251 -16.67 8.51 -19.66
CA ALA A 251 -15.58 8.49 -20.64
C ALA A 251 -16.07 8.03 -22.02
N LYS A 252 -16.86 6.95 -22.06
CA LYS A 252 -17.45 6.37 -23.28
C LYS A 252 -18.61 5.45 -22.95
N VAL A 253 -19.41 5.13 -23.96
CA VAL A 253 -20.44 4.07 -23.89
C VAL A 253 -20.16 3.08 -25.02
N GLU A 254 -20.10 1.80 -24.68
CA GLU A 254 -19.94 0.69 -25.65
C GLU A 254 -21.20 -0.16 -25.67
N PHE A 255 -21.62 -0.52 -26.88
CA PHE A 255 -22.80 -1.35 -27.09
C PHE A 255 -22.35 -2.75 -27.57
N SER A 256 -22.81 -3.79 -26.88
CA SER A 256 -22.53 -5.17 -27.26
C SER A 256 -23.77 -6.03 -27.00
N GLY A 257 -24.31 -6.64 -28.04
CA GLY A 257 -25.55 -7.41 -27.95
C GLY A 257 -26.70 -6.57 -27.40
N LYS A 258 -27.20 -6.89 -26.20
CA LYS A 258 -28.25 -6.15 -25.51
C LYS A 258 -27.74 -5.32 -24.32
N THR A 259 -26.43 -5.13 -24.19
CA THR A 259 -25.82 -4.43 -23.08
C THR A 259 -25.17 -3.12 -23.55
N ALA A 260 -25.44 -2.04 -22.83
CA ALA A 260 -24.74 -0.76 -22.92
C ALA A 260 -23.80 -0.66 -21.72
N THR A 261 -22.50 -0.74 -21.93
CA THR A 261 -21.49 -0.56 -20.90
C THR A 261 -21.07 0.90 -20.86
N VAL A 262 -21.39 1.59 -19.76
CA VAL A 262 -20.99 2.99 -19.53
C VAL A 262 -19.66 3.00 -18.79
N TYR A 263 -18.61 3.41 -19.47
CA TYR A 263 -17.28 3.56 -18.87
C TYR A 263 -17.16 4.94 -18.21
N TYR A 264 -16.65 4.97 -17.01
CA TYR A 264 -16.44 6.21 -16.25
C TYR A 264 -15.00 6.34 -15.76
N GLU A 265 -14.59 7.56 -15.53
CA GLU A 265 -13.33 7.94 -14.89
C GLU A 265 -13.60 8.74 -13.62
N LEU A 266 -12.74 8.56 -12.64
CA LEU A 266 -12.76 9.31 -11.40
C LEU A 266 -11.72 10.43 -11.48
N GLN A 267 -12.11 11.61 -11.03
CA GLN A 267 -11.22 12.77 -10.94
C GLN A 267 -10.81 12.98 -9.50
N SER A 268 -9.53 13.24 -9.27
CA SER A 268 -8.96 13.62 -7.96
C SER A 268 -8.75 15.14 -7.90
N PRO A 269 -8.73 15.72 -6.69
CA PRO A 269 -8.40 17.14 -6.51
C PRO A 269 -7.04 17.47 -7.10
N GLU A 270 -6.92 18.66 -7.70
CA GLU A 270 -5.63 19.18 -8.16
C GLU A 270 -4.74 19.50 -6.95
N PRO A 271 -3.45 19.11 -6.97
CA PRO A 271 -2.55 19.21 -5.79
C PRO A 271 -2.40 20.64 -5.25
N ASP A 272 -2.48 21.66 -6.13
CA ASP A 272 -2.24 23.06 -5.79
C ASP A 272 -3.53 23.87 -5.53
N MET A 273 -4.70 23.20 -5.52
CA MET A 273 -5.99 23.85 -5.30
C MET A 273 -6.49 23.64 -3.87
N ASN A 274 -7.00 24.69 -3.28
CA ASN A 274 -7.68 24.63 -1.98
C ASN A 274 -9.18 24.37 -2.17
N TYR A 275 -9.67 23.28 -1.63
CA TYR A 275 -11.08 22.91 -1.66
C TYR A 275 -11.71 23.09 -0.29
N ILE A 276 -12.97 23.53 -0.25
CA ILE A 276 -13.73 23.54 1.00
C ILE A 276 -13.94 22.09 1.47
N GLN A 277 -13.78 21.86 2.78
CA GLN A 277 -13.93 20.53 3.39
C GLN A 277 -15.41 20.27 3.69
N VAL A 278 -16.13 19.91 2.65
CA VAL A 278 -17.56 19.58 2.72
C VAL A 278 -17.81 18.26 2.00
N ILE A 279 -18.47 17.34 2.66
CA ILE A 279 -18.86 16.06 2.04
C ILE A 279 -19.82 16.35 0.87
N THR A 280 -19.47 15.86 -0.30
CA THR A 280 -20.15 16.16 -1.57
C THR A 280 -20.41 14.87 -2.34
N ASP A 281 -21.59 14.75 -2.91
CA ASP A 281 -21.90 13.74 -3.92
C ASP A 281 -21.67 14.35 -5.30
N THR A 282 -20.85 13.70 -6.13
CA THR A 282 -20.64 14.15 -7.51
C THR A 282 -21.33 13.21 -8.48
N LYS A 283 -21.87 13.75 -9.55
CA LYS A 283 -22.68 13.02 -10.52
C LYS A 283 -22.20 13.22 -11.95
N ALA A 284 -22.36 12.18 -12.77
CA ALA A 284 -22.21 12.24 -14.21
C ALA A 284 -23.42 11.60 -14.88
N GLU A 285 -23.82 12.11 -16.03
CA GLU A 285 -25.02 11.65 -16.74
C GLU A 285 -24.67 11.27 -18.18
N THR A 286 -25.37 10.25 -18.68
CA THR A 286 -25.37 9.90 -20.10
C THR A 286 -26.72 9.33 -20.50
N PHE A 287 -26.94 9.18 -21.82
CA PHE A 287 -28.20 8.66 -22.35
C PHE A 287 -27.92 7.39 -23.16
N VAL A 288 -28.78 6.40 -23.01
CA VAL A 288 -28.74 5.13 -23.77
C VAL A 288 -30.13 4.80 -24.30
N SER A 289 -30.20 4.02 -25.37
CA SER A 289 -31.49 3.51 -25.85
C SER A 289 -32.10 2.57 -24.82
N SER A 290 -33.43 2.66 -24.65
CA SER A 290 -34.18 1.87 -23.67
C SER A 290 -34.18 0.36 -23.95
N GLU A 291 -33.72 -0.05 -25.15
CA GLU A 291 -33.59 -1.46 -25.51
C GLU A 291 -32.36 -2.18 -24.88
N TYR A 292 -31.41 -1.39 -24.31
CA TYR A 292 -30.20 -1.93 -23.70
C TYR A 292 -30.32 -2.04 -22.19
N GLN A 293 -29.74 -3.12 -21.66
CA GLN A 293 -29.42 -3.23 -20.24
C GLN A 293 -28.17 -2.45 -19.96
N VAL A 294 -28.14 -1.69 -18.87
CA VAL A 294 -27.02 -0.82 -18.52
C VAL A 294 -26.11 -1.53 -17.52
N GLU A 295 -24.84 -1.51 -17.81
CA GLU A 295 -23.74 -1.85 -16.88
C GLU A 295 -22.77 -0.70 -16.79
N ILE A 296 -22.13 -0.52 -15.63
CA ILE A 296 -21.09 0.48 -15.46
C ILE A 296 -19.73 -0.17 -15.27
N LYS A 297 -18.68 0.46 -15.77
CA LYS A 297 -17.32 -0.02 -15.61
C LYS A 297 -16.35 1.15 -15.50
N ARG A 298 -15.45 1.07 -14.52
CA ARG A 298 -14.35 2.03 -14.42
C ARG A 298 -13.38 1.81 -15.59
N LEU A 299 -12.99 2.92 -16.25
CA LEU A 299 -11.91 2.89 -17.23
C LEU A 299 -10.60 2.85 -16.43
N SER A 300 -9.86 1.74 -16.50
CA SER A 300 -8.51 1.66 -15.97
C SER A 300 -7.54 2.31 -16.95
N GLU A 301 -6.64 3.13 -16.45
CA GLU A 301 -5.51 3.67 -17.21
C GLU A 301 -4.63 2.58 -17.80
#